data_6d1177068d26abc18485d3844b6b5e81
#
_entry.id   6d1177068d26abc18485d3844b6b5e81
#
_cell.length_a   1.000
_cell.length_b   1.000
_cell.length_c   1.000
_cell.angle_alpha   90.00
_cell.angle_beta   90.00
_cell.angle_gamma   90.00
#
_symmetry.space_group_name_H-M   'P 1'
#
loop_
_entity.id
_entity.type
_entity.pdbx_description
1 polymer ?
#
loop_
_entity_poly.entity_id
_entity_poly.type
_entity_poly.pdbx_seq_one_letter_code
_entity_poly.pdbx_strand_id
1 'polypeptide(L)'
;GADIGPGGHVWAYDRCGGGLDGGCDTNLVDPIVKYHKDTGELLASFGAGLFVTPHGIHVDDDGNVWVTDFAGNAEGTKGHQVIKFSPEGEILMRLGVAGVPGDDSEHFNQPCDVITAPNGDIFVADGHSGQGRNPAEGSTGRIMKFSADGEFIMEWGEIGIGPGEFRTPHALEFDSQGRLFVADRGNHRIQIFDQDGNYLDSYYQFSRISGLFITDDDMLYAIDSETSGGNHPGWSTGIRIGSAHADVVT
;
A
#
# COMPACT_ATOMS: atom_id res chain seq x y z
N GLY A 1 5.81 0.57 -6.85
CA GLY A 1 4.60 -0.26 -6.96
C GLY A 1 4.21 -0.51 -8.40
N ALA A 2 3.31 -1.45 -8.62
CA ALA A 2 2.69 -1.69 -9.93
C ALA A 2 1.27 -2.23 -9.72
N ASP A 3 0.36 -1.91 -10.66
CA ASP A 3 -1.00 -2.40 -10.67
C ASP A 3 -1.52 -2.53 -12.12
N ILE A 4 -2.65 -3.21 -12.29
CA ILE A 4 -3.27 -3.46 -13.60
C ILE A 4 -4.62 -2.75 -13.65
N GLY A 5 -4.70 -1.71 -14.45
CA GLY A 5 -5.96 -0.98 -14.63
C GLY A 5 -6.91 -1.61 -15.65
N PRO A 6 -8.11 -1.03 -15.83
CA PRO A 6 -9.07 -1.46 -16.83
C PRO A 6 -8.47 -1.60 -18.22
N GLY A 7 -8.82 -2.67 -18.92
CA GLY A 7 -8.22 -3.04 -20.21
C GLY A 7 -6.90 -3.82 -20.11
N GLY A 8 -6.42 -4.11 -18.90
CA GLY A 8 -5.24 -4.92 -18.61
C GLY A 8 -3.90 -4.21 -18.84
N HIS A 9 -3.91 -2.88 -18.97
CA HIS A 9 -2.68 -2.09 -19.06
C HIS A 9 -1.97 -2.01 -17.72
N VAL A 10 -0.63 -2.03 -17.75
CA VAL A 10 0.20 -2.01 -16.54
C VAL A 10 0.50 -0.56 -16.15
N TRP A 11 0.19 -0.23 -14.94
CA TRP A 11 0.61 1.00 -14.30
C TRP A 11 1.79 0.71 -13.37
N ALA A 12 2.75 1.62 -13.32
CA ALA A 12 3.90 1.53 -12.42
C ALA A 12 4.16 2.88 -11.76
N TYR A 13 4.62 2.80 -10.51
CA TYR A 13 4.96 3.95 -9.68
C TYR A 13 6.42 3.83 -9.24
N ASP A 14 7.27 4.61 -9.91
CA ASP A 14 8.73 4.57 -9.80
C ASP A 14 9.25 5.56 -8.75
N ARG A 15 10.36 5.23 -8.10
CA ARG A 15 11.01 6.09 -7.10
C ARG A 15 12.00 7.08 -7.71
N CYS A 16 11.87 7.42 -8.98
CA CYS A 16 12.70 8.38 -9.71
C CYS A 16 14.21 8.05 -9.66
N GLY A 17 14.55 6.75 -9.63
CA GLY A 17 15.93 6.27 -9.51
C GLY A 17 16.51 6.36 -8.10
N GLY A 18 15.74 6.80 -7.10
CA GLY A 18 16.12 6.83 -5.69
C GLY A 18 15.72 5.56 -4.95
N GLY A 19 16.31 5.36 -3.77
CA GLY A 19 15.90 4.35 -2.81
C GLY A 19 14.79 4.85 -1.89
N LEU A 20 14.97 4.65 -0.58
CA LEU A 20 14.08 5.16 0.47
C LEU A 20 14.34 6.65 0.79
N ASP A 21 15.29 7.29 0.12
CA ASP A 21 15.84 8.59 0.48
C ASP A 21 15.21 9.76 -0.32
N GLY A 22 14.01 9.56 -0.90
CA GLY A 22 13.28 10.66 -1.52
C GLY A 22 13.74 11.03 -2.92
N GLY A 23 13.98 10.06 -3.79
CA GLY A 23 14.47 10.27 -5.15
C GLY A 23 13.66 11.25 -5.99
N CYS A 24 12.33 11.23 -5.85
CA CYS A 24 11.44 12.12 -6.62
C CYS A 24 11.42 13.58 -6.15
N ASP A 25 11.95 13.89 -4.97
CA ASP A 25 12.05 15.27 -4.52
C ASP A 25 13.10 16.06 -5.31
N THR A 26 14.17 15.39 -5.76
CA THR A 26 15.29 16.00 -6.49
C THR A 26 15.32 15.65 -7.97
N ASN A 27 14.74 14.52 -8.38
CA ASN A 27 14.69 14.08 -9.78
C ASN A 27 13.28 14.28 -10.36
N LEU A 28 13.12 15.30 -11.20
CA LEU A 28 11.83 15.73 -11.74
C LEU A 28 11.40 14.91 -12.97
N VAL A 29 11.46 13.58 -12.86
CA VAL A 29 10.87 12.67 -13.85
C VAL A 29 9.44 12.30 -13.43
N ASP A 30 8.62 11.91 -14.37
CA ASP A 30 7.27 11.40 -14.09
C ASP A 30 7.35 10.04 -13.41
N PRO A 31 6.90 9.89 -12.15
CA PRO A 31 6.99 8.61 -11.46
C PRO A 31 5.81 7.68 -11.76
N ILE A 32 4.68 8.20 -12.22
CA ILE A 32 3.52 7.39 -12.60
C ILE A 32 3.55 7.17 -14.10
N VAL A 33 3.60 5.90 -14.52
CA VAL A 33 3.70 5.52 -15.94
C VAL A 33 2.72 4.41 -16.26
N LYS A 34 2.14 4.46 -17.46
CA LYS A 34 1.23 3.44 -17.99
C LYS A 34 1.84 2.79 -19.23
N TYR A 35 1.87 1.47 -19.25
CA TYR A 35 2.37 0.70 -20.39
C TYR A 35 1.28 -0.15 -21.03
N HIS A 36 1.35 -0.28 -22.35
CA HIS A 36 0.49 -1.19 -23.09
C HIS A 36 0.84 -2.63 -22.74
N LYS A 37 -0.16 -3.43 -22.36
CA LYS A 37 0.01 -4.80 -21.85
C LYS A 37 0.74 -5.77 -22.79
N ASP A 38 0.58 -5.62 -24.12
CA ASP A 38 1.13 -6.56 -25.10
C ASP A 38 2.42 -6.04 -25.75
N THR A 39 2.55 -4.72 -25.92
CA THR A 39 3.67 -4.12 -26.66
C THR A 39 4.72 -3.49 -25.75
N GLY A 40 4.37 -3.16 -24.47
CA GLY A 40 5.23 -2.40 -23.57
C GLY A 40 5.39 -0.92 -23.97
N GLU A 41 4.59 -0.43 -24.93
CA GLU A 41 4.59 0.98 -25.32
C GLU A 41 4.14 1.87 -24.16
N LEU A 42 4.84 2.99 -23.94
CA LEU A 42 4.45 4.00 -22.94
C LEU A 42 3.19 4.74 -23.43
N LEU A 43 2.09 4.62 -22.68
CA LEU A 43 0.81 5.21 -23.02
C LEU A 43 0.55 6.53 -22.28
N ALA A 44 1.04 6.66 -21.05
CA ALA A 44 0.92 7.88 -20.25
C ALA A 44 2.08 7.97 -19.25
N SER A 45 2.48 9.22 -18.92
CA SER A 45 3.37 9.50 -17.80
C SER A 45 3.03 10.85 -17.18
N PHE A 46 3.07 10.94 -15.84
CA PHE A 46 2.78 12.19 -15.12
C PHE A 46 3.29 12.15 -13.67
N GLY A 47 3.17 13.29 -12.98
CA GLY A 47 3.43 13.42 -11.56
C GLY A 47 4.81 13.96 -11.20
N ALA A 48 5.59 14.43 -12.18
CA ALA A 48 6.90 15.04 -11.91
C ALA A 48 6.82 16.18 -10.89
N GLY A 49 7.71 16.16 -9.89
CA GLY A 49 7.82 17.19 -8.87
C GLY A 49 6.75 17.17 -7.78
N LEU A 50 5.81 16.23 -7.79
CA LEU A 50 4.73 16.12 -6.79
C LEU A 50 5.13 15.29 -5.56
N PHE A 51 6.11 14.40 -5.69
CA PHE A 51 6.39 13.33 -4.73
C PHE A 51 7.78 13.46 -4.10
N VAL A 52 7.95 12.76 -3.00
CA VAL A 52 9.23 12.50 -2.32
C VAL A 52 9.62 11.05 -2.50
N THR A 53 8.81 10.15 -1.95
CA THR A 53 9.11 8.71 -1.93
C THR A 53 7.87 7.89 -2.32
N PRO A 54 7.66 7.69 -3.63
CA PRO A 54 6.61 6.82 -4.17
C PRO A 54 6.59 5.43 -3.52
N HIS A 55 5.37 4.94 -3.14
CA HIS A 55 5.27 3.65 -2.47
C HIS A 55 4.17 2.75 -3.04
N GLY A 56 2.93 2.84 -2.57
CA GLY A 56 1.80 2.05 -3.07
C GLY A 56 1.15 2.68 -4.30
N ILE A 57 0.55 1.86 -5.13
CA ILE A 57 -0.29 2.26 -6.27
C ILE A 57 -1.46 1.31 -6.39
N HIS A 58 -2.64 1.85 -6.64
CA HIS A 58 -3.87 1.14 -6.94
C HIS A 58 -4.60 1.84 -8.08
N VAL A 59 -5.21 1.07 -8.96
CA VAL A 59 -6.03 1.59 -10.08
C VAL A 59 -7.46 1.11 -9.90
N ASP A 60 -8.38 2.05 -9.63
CA ASP A 60 -9.78 1.73 -9.40
C ASP A 60 -10.52 1.30 -10.70
N ASP A 61 -11.74 0.78 -10.57
CA ASP A 61 -12.54 0.29 -11.69
C ASP A 61 -12.87 1.38 -12.74
N ASP A 62 -12.85 2.64 -12.35
CA ASP A 62 -13.01 3.79 -13.26
C ASP A 62 -11.69 4.16 -13.97
N GLY A 63 -10.58 3.51 -13.60
CA GLY A 63 -9.25 3.74 -14.15
C GLY A 63 -8.50 4.90 -13.49
N ASN A 64 -9.01 5.47 -12.39
CA ASN A 64 -8.28 6.47 -11.63
C ASN A 64 -7.11 5.82 -10.87
N VAL A 65 -6.02 6.57 -10.74
CA VAL A 65 -4.78 6.09 -10.14
C VAL A 65 -4.62 6.67 -8.74
N TRP A 66 -4.58 5.79 -7.75
CA TRP A 66 -4.35 6.12 -6.37
C TRP A 66 -2.91 5.79 -6.00
N VAL A 67 -2.21 6.70 -5.33
CA VAL A 67 -0.82 6.50 -4.94
C VAL A 67 -0.55 7.00 -3.54
N THR A 68 0.42 6.37 -2.87
CA THR A 68 0.92 6.82 -1.57
C THR A 68 2.31 7.43 -1.71
N ASP A 69 2.54 8.56 -1.05
CA ASP A 69 3.87 9.17 -0.87
C ASP A 69 4.27 9.06 0.59
N PHE A 70 5.13 8.10 0.93
CA PHE A 70 5.24 7.66 2.31
C PHE A 70 6.11 8.53 3.20
N ALA A 71 7.11 9.23 2.67
CA ALA A 71 8.02 10.06 3.46
C ALA A 71 7.93 11.54 3.07
N GLY A 72 8.12 12.42 4.03
CA GLY A 72 8.17 13.86 3.81
C GLY A 72 9.53 14.37 3.34
N ASN A 73 9.57 15.53 2.66
CA ASN A 73 10.80 16.24 2.34
C ASN A 73 11.25 17.13 3.49
N ALA A 74 12.50 17.62 3.41
CA ALA A 74 13.10 18.45 4.45
C ALA A 74 12.39 19.81 4.63
N GLU A 75 11.74 20.31 3.59
CA GLU A 75 10.98 21.56 3.59
C GLU A 75 9.58 21.41 4.22
N GLY A 76 9.11 20.18 4.48
CA GLY A 76 7.79 19.91 5.02
C GLY A 76 6.66 20.29 4.06
N THR A 77 6.86 20.11 2.76
CA THR A 77 5.90 20.56 1.72
C THR A 77 5.33 19.44 0.86
N LYS A 78 5.88 18.21 0.97
CA LYS A 78 5.49 17.02 0.20
C LYS A 78 5.57 15.77 1.07
N GLY A 79 4.94 14.69 0.64
CA GLY A 79 4.93 13.41 1.32
C GLY A 79 3.84 13.27 2.38
N HIS A 80 3.75 12.09 2.98
CA HIS A 80 2.73 11.71 3.95
C HIS A 80 1.30 11.88 3.42
N GLN A 81 1.08 11.58 2.14
CA GLN A 81 -0.20 11.75 1.45
C GLN A 81 -0.63 10.51 0.67
N VAL A 82 -1.95 10.43 0.46
CA VAL A 82 -2.56 9.64 -0.61
C VAL A 82 -3.12 10.60 -1.64
N ILE A 83 -2.86 10.35 -2.92
CA ILE A 83 -3.31 11.20 -4.02
C ILE A 83 -4.03 10.36 -5.06
N LYS A 84 -5.23 10.81 -5.46
CA LYS A 84 -6.01 10.27 -6.58
C LYS A 84 -5.79 11.10 -7.81
N PHE A 85 -5.51 10.44 -8.94
CA PHE A 85 -5.41 11.06 -10.25
C PHE A 85 -6.45 10.49 -11.21
N SER A 86 -6.88 11.29 -12.18
CA SER A 86 -7.53 10.76 -13.37
C SER A 86 -6.55 9.93 -14.21
N PRO A 87 -7.03 9.11 -15.16
CA PRO A 87 -6.16 8.39 -16.10
C PRO A 87 -5.24 9.30 -16.93
N GLU A 88 -5.57 10.58 -17.06
CA GLU A 88 -4.83 11.62 -17.78
C GLU A 88 -3.85 12.39 -16.88
N GLY A 89 -3.85 12.13 -15.55
CA GLY A 89 -2.92 12.74 -14.59
C GLY A 89 -3.45 14.03 -13.93
N GLU A 90 -4.75 14.31 -14.00
CA GLU A 90 -5.37 15.39 -13.22
C GLU A 90 -5.56 14.94 -11.77
N ILE A 91 -5.18 15.79 -10.80
CA ILE A 91 -5.38 15.49 -9.38
C ILE A 91 -6.87 15.64 -9.05
N LEU A 92 -7.48 14.55 -8.63
CA LEU A 92 -8.90 14.50 -8.25
C LEU A 92 -9.12 14.63 -6.74
N MET A 93 -8.19 14.07 -5.91
CA MET A 93 -8.29 14.09 -4.45
C MET A 93 -6.91 14.04 -3.81
N ARG A 94 -6.81 14.62 -2.61
CA ARG A 94 -5.66 14.46 -1.69
C ARG A 94 -6.17 14.13 -0.30
N LEU A 95 -5.60 13.11 0.32
CA LEU A 95 -5.79 12.79 1.73
C LEU A 95 -4.47 12.98 2.46
N GLY A 96 -4.53 13.43 3.71
CA GLY A 96 -3.35 13.80 4.50
C GLY A 96 -2.85 15.21 4.21
N VAL A 97 -2.01 15.72 5.09
CA VAL A 97 -1.41 17.07 4.99
C VAL A 97 0.01 16.97 4.45
N ALA A 98 0.26 17.62 3.31
CA ALA A 98 1.55 17.53 2.62
C ALA A 98 2.73 17.87 3.53
N GLY A 99 3.67 16.93 3.67
CA GLY A 99 4.89 17.08 4.45
C GLY A 99 4.73 17.03 5.96
N VAL A 100 3.52 16.81 6.47
CA VAL A 100 3.22 16.80 7.91
C VAL A 100 2.83 15.39 8.36
N PRO A 101 3.71 14.64 9.03
CA PRO A 101 3.34 13.35 9.61
C PRO A 101 2.47 13.53 10.85
N GLY A 102 1.56 12.59 11.09
CA GLY A 102 0.73 12.57 12.31
C GLY A 102 -0.04 11.27 12.46
N ASP A 103 -0.68 11.12 13.62
CA ASP A 103 -1.42 9.93 14.02
C ASP A 103 -2.92 10.19 14.29
N ASP A 104 -3.41 11.37 13.88
CA ASP A 104 -4.83 11.71 13.92
C ASP A 104 -5.56 11.39 12.60
N SER A 105 -6.84 11.74 12.51
CA SER A 105 -7.71 11.46 11.37
C SER A 105 -7.41 12.28 10.11
N GLU A 106 -6.60 13.34 10.21
CA GLU A 106 -6.28 14.25 9.10
C GLU A 106 -4.87 14.01 8.53
N HIS A 107 -4.02 13.26 9.24
CA HIS A 107 -2.62 13.04 8.90
C HIS A 107 -2.32 11.55 8.69
N PHE A 108 -1.30 11.27 7.89
CA PHE A 108 -0.64 9.97 7.81
C PHE A 108 0.77 10.04 8.37
N ASN A 109 1.25 8.88 8.84
CA ASN A 109 2.64 8.73 9.25
C ASN A 109 3.29 7.57 8.48
N GLN A 110 3.69 7.84 7.26
CA GLN A 110 4.26 6.91 6.29
C GLN A 110 3.25 5.92 5.68
N PRO A 111 2.27 6.41 4.90
CA PRO A 111 1.28 5.55 4.25
C PRO A 111 1.96 4.61 3.24
N CYS A 112 1.69 3.30 3.40
CA CYS A 112 2.30 2.24 2.60
C CYS A 112 1.51 1.93 1.34
N ASP A 113 0.18 1.76 1.51
CA ASP A 113 -0.67 1.28 0.43
C ASP A 113 -2.07 1.89 0.53
N VAL A 114 -2.80 1.84 -0.56
CA VAL A 114 -4.18 2.32 -0.67
C VAL A 114 -4.96 1.40 -1.60
N ILE A 115 -6.21 1.10 -1.25
CA ILE A 115 -7.13 0.31 -2.07
C ILE A 115 -8.55 0.87 -1.93
N THR A 116 -9.38 0.70 -2.94
CA THR A 116 -10.79 1.08 -2.90
C THR A 116 -11.70 -0.14 -2.88
N ALA A 117 -12.73 -0.11 -2.03
CA ALA A 117 -13.78 -1.11 -2.03
C ALA A 117 -14.79 -0.85 -3.17
N PRO A 118 -15.62 -1.85 -3.57
CA PRO A 118 -16.61 -1.69 -4.63
C PRO A 118 -17.65 -0.59 -4.39
N ASN A 119 -17.90 -0.18 -3.15
CA ASN A 119 -18.77 0.95 -2.80
C ASN A 119 -18.04 2.31 -2.87
N GLY A 120 -16.75 2.32 -3.20
CA GLY A 120 -15.90 3.51 -3.29
C GLY A 120 -15.21 3.89 -1.98
N ASP A 121 -15.46 3.21 -0.86
CA ASP A 121 -14.73 3.45 0.38
C ASP A 121 -13.23 3.20 0.17
N ILE A 122 -12.40 4.07 0.77
CA ILE A 122 -10.96 4.08 0.60
C ILE A 122 -10.31 3.52 1.86
N PHE A 123 -9.39 2.57 1.70
CA PHE A 123 -8.62 1.99 2.80
C PHE A 123 -7.15 2.29 2.60
N VAL A 124 -6.49 2.80 3.65
CA VAL A 124 -5.09 3.19 3.65
C VAL A 124 -4.34 2.46 4.75
N ALA A 125 -3.27 1.77 4.39
CA ALA A 125 -2.32 1.20 5.33
C ALA A 125 -1.28 2.26 5.71
N ASP A 126 -1.21 2.64 7.00
CA ASP A 126 -0.35 3.70 7.49
C ASP A 126 0.63 3.21 8.57
N GLY A 127 1.94 3.39 8.36
CA GLY A 127 2.95 3.05 9.35
C GLY A 127 4.15 2.22 8.86
N HIS A 128 4.90 2.70 7.86
CA HIS A 128 6.06 1.99 7.32
C HIS A 128 7.21 1.81 8.33
N SER A 129 7.40 2.74 9.27
CA SER A 129 8.51 2.73 10.23
C SER A 129 8.38 1.70 11.36
N GLY A 130 7.18 1.13 11.56
CA GLY A 130 6.87 0.23 12.68
C GLY A 130 7.46 -1.18 12.62
N GLN A 131 8.25 -1.54 11.62
CA GLN A 131 8.65 -2.93 11.33
C GLN A 131 9.69 -3.55 12.27
N GLY A 132 10.39 -2.76 13.05
CA GLY A 132 11.39 -3.25 13.98
C GLY A 132 10.80 -3.95 15.21
N ARG A 133 11.61 -4.75 15.93
CA ARG A 133 11.17 -5.36 17.19
C ARG A 133 10.88 -4.32 18.28
N ASN A 134 11.54 -3.18 18.21
CA ASN A 134 11.36 -2.03 19.08
C ASN A 134 11.13 -0.81 18.16
N PRO A 135 9.90 -0.59 17.67
CA PRO A 135 9.60 0.59 16.88
C PRO A 135 9.95 1.87 17.65
N ALA A 136 10.32 2.92 16.93
CA ALA A 136 10.58 4.21 17.55
C ALA A 136 9.29 4.79 18.16
N GLU A 137 9.41 5.62 19.17
CA GLU A 137 8.28 6.40 19.69
C GLU A 137 7.66 7.24 18.57
N GLY A 138 6.33 7.27 18.49
CA GLY A 138 5.59 7.95 17.43
C GLY A 138 5.47 7.14 16.11
N SER A 139 5.94 5.87 16.08
CA SER A 139 5.61 4.99 14.94
C SER A 139 4.12 4.64 14.96
N THR A 140 3.52 4.60 13.78
CA THR A 140 2.12 4.17 13.59
C THR A 140 2.05 2.76 12.99
N GLY A 141 0.92 2.11 13.18
CA GLY A 141 0.61 0.81 12.58
C GLY A 141 -0.90 0.64 12.53
N ARG A 142 -1.56 1.26 11.53
CA ARG A 142 -3.02 1.32 11.47
C ARG A 142 -3.55 1.20 10.05
N ILE A 143 -4.83 0.90 9.95
CA ILE A 143 -5.61 1.02 8.73
C ILE A 143 -6.60 2.16 8.93
N MET A 144 -6.68 3.06 7.98
CA MET A 144 -7.64 4.17 7.97
C MET A 144 -8.66 3.97 6.85
N LYS A 145 -9.93 4.20 7.17
CA LYS A 145 -11.04 4.11 6.23
C LYS A 145 -11.65 5.48 6.00
N PHE A 146 -11.85 5.81 4.72
CA PHE A 146 -12.51 7.04 4.28
C PHE A 146 -13.68 6.70 3.35
N SER A 147 -14.64 7.61 3.23
CA SER A 147 -15.70 7.51 2.22
C SER A 147 -15.15 7.74 0.80
N ALA A 148 -15.95 7.45 -0.21
CA ALA A 148 -15.61 7.74 -1.61
C ALA A 148 -15.31 9.22 -1.88
N ASP A 149 -15.83 10.12 -1.05
CA ASP A 149 -15.61 11.57 -1.13
C ASP A 149 -14.40 12.04 -0.28
N GLY A 150 -13.69 11.11 0.38
CA GLY A 150 -12.50 11.39 1.19
C GLY A 150 -12.77 11.82 2.64
N GLU A 151 -14.01 11.68 3.13
CA GLU A 151 -14.33 11.97 4.53
C GLU A 151 -13.90 10.79 5.42
N PHE A 152 -13.19 11.09 6.51
CA PHE A 152 -12.77 10.08 7.48
C PHE A 152 -13.97 9.36 8.11
N ILE A 153 -13.91 8.02 8.11
CA ILE A 153 -14.95 7.18 8.70
C ILE A 153 -14.46 6.58 10.01
N MET A 154 -13.33 5.87 9.99
CA MET A 154 -12.77 5.17 11.14
C MET A 154 -11.31 4.75 10.90
N GLU A 155 -10.66 4.34 11.96
CA GLU A 155 -9.36 3.67 11.90
C GLU A 155 -9.32 2.52 12.90
N TRP A 156 -8.40 1.59 12.68
CA TRP A 156 -8.08 0.54 13.64
C TRP A 156 -6.62 0.11 13.54
N GLY A 157 -6.14 -0.49 14.60
CA GLY A 157 -4.78 -0.97 14.72
C GLY A 157 -3.88 -0.04 15.50
N GLU A 158 -2.84 -0.64 16.04
CA GLU A 158 -1.75 0.02 16.76
C GLU A 158 -0.47 -0.80 16.58
N ILE A 159 0.67 -0.24 17.00
CA ILE A 159 1.94 -0.98 16.96
C ILE A 159 1.91 -2.16 17.93
N GLY A 160 2.10 -3.38 17.40
CA GLY A 160 2.14 -4.57 18.23
C GLY A 160 2.22 -5.89 17.45
N ILE A 161 1.94 -7.00 18.14
CA ILE A 161 2.03 -8.37 17.61
C ILE A 161 0.73 -9.17 17.76
N GLY A 162 -0.24 -8.64 18.49
CA GLY A 162 -1.54 -9.26 18.70
C GLY A 162 -2.46 -9.17 17.48
N PRO A 163 -3.65 -9.80 17.53
CA PRO A 163 -4.70 -9.59 16.53
C PRO A 163 -5.13 -8.11 16.48
N GLY A 164 -5.17 -7.54 15.28
CA GLY A 164 -5.48 -6.13 15.09
C GLY A 164 -4.33 -5.16 15.37
N GLU A 165 -3.19 -5.64 15.86
CA GLU A 165 -1.96 -4.85 16.00
C GLU A 165 -1.04 -5.10 14.82
N PHE A 166 -0.23 -4.10 14.42
CA PHE A 166 0.60 -4.18 13.23
C PHE A 166 2.06 -3.80 13.49
N ARG A 167 2.95 -4.39 12.69
CA ARG A 167 4.32 -3.92 12.47
C ARG A 167 4.53 -3.72 10.98
N THR A 168 4.17 -2.56 10.50
CA THR A 168 4.15 -2.20 9.08
C THR A 168 3.04 -2.94 8.31
N PRO A 169 1.80 -2.44 8.36
CA PRO A 169 0.78 -2.82 7.38
C PRO A 169 1.25 -2.28 6.01
N HIS A 170 1.69 -3.19 5.11
CA HIS A 170 2.49 -2.82 3.95
C HIS A 170 1.75 -2.93 2.63
N ALA A 171 0.83 -3.86 2.51
CA ALA A 171 -0.01 -4.04 1.33
C ALA A 171 -1.42 -4.44 1.74
N LEU A 172 -2.38 -4.04 0.93
CA LEU A 172 -3.81 -4.28 1.10
C LEU A 172 -4.35 -5.00 -0.13
N GLU A 173 -5.33 -5.90 0.06
CA GLU A 173 -6.09 -6.48 -1.02
C GLU A 173 -7.46 -6.96 -0.52
N PHE A 174 -8.47 -6.93 -1.38
CA PHE A 174 -9.76 -7.54 -1.09
C PHE A 174 -9.89 -8.91 -1.75
N ASP A 175 -10.58 -9.83 -1.09
CA ASP A 175 -11.05 -11.06 -1.71
C ASP A 175 -12.46 -10.90 -2.29
N SER A 176 -12.95 -11.94 -2.97
CA SER A 176 -14.28 -11.96 -3.59
C SER A 176 -15.45 -11.78 -2.60
N GLN A 177 -15.20 -11.98 -1.30
CA GLN A 177 -16.18 -11.78 -0.22
C GLN A 177 -16.12 -10.37 0.38
N GLY A 178 -15.21 -9.52 -0.09
CA GLY A 178 -14.98 -8.18 0.45
C GLY A 178 -14.26 -8.16 1.79
N ARG A 179 -13.54 -9.24 2.15
CA ARG A 179 -12.65 -9.25 3.31
C ARG A 179 -11.34 -8.56 2.95
N LEU A 180 -10.86 -7.70 3.86
CA LEU A 180 -9.60 -6.99 3.68
C LEU A 180 -8.43 -7.83 4.20
N PHE A 181 -7.50 -8.13 3.31
CA PHE A 181 -6.23 -8.78 3.62
C PHE A 181 -5.15 -7.73 3.80
N VAL A 182 -4.49 -7.72 4.95
CA VAL A 182 -3.45 -6.76 5.33
C VAL A 182 -2.13 -7.51 5.49
N ALA A 183 -1.16 -7.20 4.65
CA ALA A 183 0.20 -7.71 4.79
C ALA A 183 0.89 -7.03 5.98
N ASP A 184 0.87 -7.66 7.14
CA ASP A 184 1.56 -7.22 8.35
C ASP A 184 3.04 -7.66 8.30
N ARG A 185 3.81 -6.95 7.46
CA ARG A 185 5.14 -7.33 7.00
C ARG A 185 6.13 -7.57 8.14
N GLY A 186 6.15 -6.71 9.13
CA GLY A 186 7.07 -6.81 10.26
C GLY A 186 6.75 -7.98 11.20
N ASN A 187 5.52 -8.47 11.19
CA ASN A 187 5.07 -9.64 11.95
C ASN A 187 5.05 -10.92 11.11
N HIS A 188 5.43 -10.87 9.84
CA HIS A 188 5.52 -12.03 8.92
C HIS A 188 4.19 -12.77 8.78
N ARG A 189 3.08 -12.02 8.64
CA ARG A 189 1.73 -12.59 8.53
C ARG A 189 0.85 -11.73 7.61
N ILE A 190 -0.26 -12.31 7.18
CA ILE A 190 -1.41 -11.57 6.69
C ILE A 190 -2.44 -11.55 7.81
N GLN A 191 -3.06 -10.43 8.09
CA GLN A 191 -4.25 -10.35 8.91
C GLN A 191 -5.46 -10.08 8.03
N ILE A 192 -6.60 -10.68 8.38
CA ILE A 192 -7.85 -10.59 7.62
C ILE A 192 -8.89 -9.91 8.47
N PHE A 193 -9.57 -8.92 7.89
CA PHE A 193 -10.61 -8.12 8.55
C PHE A 193 -11.87 -8.07 7.69
N ASP A 194 -13.01 -7.78 8.32
CA ASP A 194 -14.12 -7.22 7.57
C ASP A 194 -13.92 -5.70 7.32
N GLN A 195 -14.82 -5.09 6.54
CA GLN A 195 -14.69 -3.67 6.20
C GLN A 195 -15.04 -2.71 7.35
N ASP A 196 -15.49 -3.23 8.49
CA ASP A 196 -15.73 -2.48 9.73
C ASP A 196 -14.57 -2.63 10.72
N GLY A 197 -13.44 -3.22 10.28
CA GLY A 197 -12.22 -3.38 11.06
C GLY A 197 -12.25 -4.53 12.07
N ASN A 198 -13.26 -5.40 12.04
CA ASN A 198 -13.30 -6.56 12.91
C ASN A 198 -12.30 -7.61 12.41
N TYR A 199 -11.40 -8.04 13.32
CA TYR A 199 -10.45 -9.10 13.04
C TYR A 199 -11.16 -10.44 12.80
N LEU A 200 -10.79 -11.14 11.71
CA LEU A 200 -11.35 -12.43 11.32
C LEU A 200 -10.33 -13.56 11.46
N ASP A 201 -9.11 -13.41 10.92
CA ASP A 201 -8.10 -14.48 10.89
C ASP A 201 -6.70 -13.94 10.67
N SER A 202 -5.67 -14.82 10.79
CA SER A 202 -4.28 -14.55 10.42
C SER A 202 -3.65 -15.71 9.69
N TYR A 203 -2.92 -15.42 8.58
CA TYR A 203 -2.17 -16.40 7.80
C TYR A 203 -0.67 -16.19 8.00
N TYR A 204 0.06 -17.27 8.31
CA TYR A 204 1.49 -17.25 8.65
C TYR A 204 2.39 -17.94 7.61
N GLN A 205 1.81 -18.59 6.59
CA GLN A 205 2.55 -19.34 5.57
C GLN A 205 3.13 -18.43 4.47
N PHE A 206 2.85 -17.13 4.51
CA PHE A 206 3.22 -16.20 3.43
C PHE A 206 4.46 -15.35 3.73
N SER A 207 5.01 -15.42 4.94
CA SER A 207 6.25 -14.76 5.36
C SER A 207 6.21 -13.22 5.36
N ARG A 208 7.28 -12.56 4.92
CA ARG A 208 7.52 -11.12 4.97
C ARG A 208 7.01 -10.43 3.70
N ILE A 209 5.73 -10.18 3.65
CA ILE A 209 5.02 -9.78 2.44
C ILE A 209 5.19 -8.29 2.15
N SER A 210 5.63 -7.97 0.95
CA SER A 210 5.78 -6.61 0.42
C SER A 210 4.67 -6.21 -0.55
N GLY A 211 3.93 -7.17 -1.10
CA GLY A 211 2.79 -6.93 -1.99
C GLY A 211 1.83 -8.10 -1.94
N LEU A 212 0.55 -7.82 -2.14
CA LEU A 212 -0.54 -8.78 -2.24
C LEU A 212 -1.26 -8.60 -3.57
N PHE A 213 -1.79 -9.69 -4.10
CA PHE A 213 -2.76 -9.70 -5.16
C PHE A 213 -3.68 -10.91 -4.98
N ILE A 214 -4.99 -10.70 -5.04
CA ILE A 214 -6.00 -11.77 -4.97
C ILE A 214 -6.82 -11.71 -6.26
N THR A 215 -6.90 -12.83 -6.95
CA THR A 215 -7.69 -12.95 -8.18
C THR A 215 -9.19 -13.08 -7.88
N ASP A 216 -10.05 -12.88 -8.89
CA ASP A 216 -11.51 -13.03 -8.77
C ASP A 216 -11.95 -14.42 -8.30
N ASP A 217 -11.11 -15.45 -8.48
CA ASP A 217 -11.34 -16.83 -8.00
C ASP A 217 -10.59 -17.12 -6.68
N ASP A 218 -10.20 -16.07 -5.95
CA ASP A 218 -9.59 -16.12 -4.63
C ASP A 218 -8.24 -16.85 -4.55
N MET A 219 -7.47 -16.84 -5.65
CA MET A 219 -6.05 -17.20 -5.60
C MET A 219 -5.23 -16.03 -5.04
N LEU A 220 -4.50 -16.30 -3.98
CA LEU A 220 -3.67 -15.32 -3.27
C LEU A 220 -2.22 -15.41 -3.73
N TYR A 221 -1.68 -14.30 -4.21
CA TYR A 221 -0.26 -14.11 -4.55
C TYR A 221 0.36 -13.13 -3.55
N ALA A 222 1.34 -13.61 -2.78
CA ALA A 222 2.06 -12.81 -1.80
C ALA A 222 3.54 -12.68 -2.21
N ILE A 223 4.00 -11.45 -2.36
CA ILE A 223 5.35 -11.13 -2.81
C ILE A 223 6.22 -10.82 -1.61
N ASP A 224 7.22 -11.65 -1.37
CA ASP A 224 8.24 -11.46 -0.33
C ASP A 224 9.54 -11.00 -0.97
N SER A 225 9.85 -9.72 -0.87
CA SER A 225 11.05 -9.11 -1.47
C SER A 225 12.22 -8.94 -0.48
N GLU A 226 11.99 -9.17 0.84
CA GLU A 226 12.94 -8.76 1.87
C GLU A 226 13.34 -9.85 2.87
N THR A 227 12.77 -11.05 2.79
CA THR A 227 13.15 -12.12 3.69
C THR A 227 14.65 -12.45 3.57
N SER A 228 15.31 -12.55 4.70
CA SER A 228 16.70 -12.91 4.82
C SER A 228 16.89 -13.83 6.03
N GLY A 229 18.05 -14.51 6.10
CA GLY A 229 18.40 -15.34 7.24
C GLY A 229 18.44 -14.59 8.58
N GLY A 230 18.53 -13.25 8.57
CA GLY A 230 18.54 -12.42 9.77
C GLY A 230 17.13 -12.06 10.29
N ASN A 231 16.17 -11.87 9.40
CA ASN A 231 14.81 -11.45 9.79
C ASN A 231 13.78 -12.58 9.78
N HIS A 232 13.96 -13.61 8.95
CA HIS A 232 13.08 -14.79 8.90
C HIS A 232 13.90 -16.05 8.52
N PRO A 233 14.65 -16.65 9.47
CA PRO A 233 15.52 -17.78 9.21
C PRO A 233 14.78 -18.99 8.60
N GLY A 234 15.36 -19.59 7.56
CA GLY A 234 14.77 -20.75 6.86
C GLY A 234 13.79 -20.38 5.73
N TRP A 235 13.53 -19.09 5.52
CA TRP A 235 12.70 -18.58 4.44
C TRP A 235 13.53 -17.82 3.40
N SER A 236 13.03 -17.73 2.19
CA SER A 236 13.67 -17.00 1.08
C SER A 236 12.69 -16.03 0.44
N THR A 237 13.21 -14.99 -0.20
CA THR A 237 12.43 -14.10 -1.07
C THR A 237 11.80 -14.87 -2.22
N GLY A 238 10.66 -14.40 -2.71
CA GLY A 238 9.93 -15.02 -3.82
C GLY A 238 8.45 -14.69 -3.80
N ILE A 239 7.71 -15.33 -4.68
CA ILE A 239 6.26 -15.24 -4.73
C ILE A 239 5.69 -16.52 -4.11
N ARG A 240 4.79 -16.37 -3.16
CA ARG A 240 4.02 -17.47 -2.56
C ARG A 240 2.61 -17.42 -3.09
N ILE A 241 2.15 -18.57 -3.57
CA ILE A 241 0.83 -18.71 -4.16
C ILE A 241 0.02 -19.61 -3.25
N GLY A 242 -1.21 -19.22 -2.98
CA GLY A 242 -2.12 -19.96 -2.11
C GLY A 242 -3.56 -19.57 -2.35
N SER A 243 -4.40 -19.71 -1.33
CA SER A 243 -5.82 -19.37 -1.40
C SER A 243 -6.17 -18.32 -0.36
N ALA A 244 -7.10 -17.41 -0.69
CA ALA A 244 -7.70 -16.49 0.28
C ALA A 244 -8.60 -17.19 1.31
N HIS A 245 -8.85 -18.50 1.16
CA HIS A 245 -9.71 -19.26 2.07
C HIS A 245 -8.97 -20.08 3.13
N ALA A 246 -7.63 -20.15 3.04
CA ALA A 246 -6.85 -20.97 3.97
C ALA A 246 -5.39 -20.49 4.05
N ASP A 247 -4.79 -20.64 5.25
CA ASP A 247 -3.35 -20.39 5.48
C ASP A 247 -2.50 -21.53 4.89
N VAL A 248 -2.49 -21.65 3.56
CA VAL A 248 -1.76 -22.68 2.82
C VAL A 248 -1.11 -22.09 1.58
N VAL A 249 0.19 -22.36 1.44
CA VAL A 249 0.96 -22.09 0.21
C VAL A 249 1.03 -23.39 -0.62
N THR A 250 0.72 -23.31 -1.91
CA THR A 250 0.67 -24.45 -2.86
C THR A 250 1.96 -24.58 -3.67
#